data_50fd5070b9f415646d63647ac20f5bfc
#
_entry.id   50fd5070b9f415646d63647ac20f5bfc
#
_cell.length_a   1.000
_cell.length_b   1.000
_cell.length_c   1.000
_cell.angle_alpha   90.00
_cell.angle_beta   90.00
_cell.angle_gamma   90.00
#
_symmetry.space_group_name_H-M   'P 1'
#
loop_
_entity.id
_entity.type
_entity.pdbx_description
1 polymer ?
#
loop_
_entity_poly.entity_id
_entity_poly.type
_entity_poly.pdbx_seq_one_letter_code
_entity_poly.pdbx_strand_id
1 'polypeptide(L)'
;MPGLSHRYAEPGHKVYIPAMSCCDHCHNDDPQRGNAAYRRILWAVLAINAAMFAVEIGAGVAAGSASLQADALDFLGDAGNYAISLFVVGMALRYRAMAAFAKGATMGAFGLWVLGVAAWHASHGTLPQAFTMGAVGLAALVANVASFGLLWAYRGGDANMRSAWICTRNDVLGNLAVLLAALGVFGTGTGWPDLVVAAVMAALALQGSVVVLRQAWAELRHAPAMPQAAE
;
A
#
# COMPACT_ATOMS: atom_id res chain seq x y z
N MET A 1 45.77 34.32 8.56
CA MET A 1 45.00 33.47 9.48
C MET A 1 43.63 34.02 9.63
N PRO A 2 42.60 33.36 9.13
CA PRO A 2 41.24 33.50 9.65
C PRO A 2 40.65 32.11 9.99
N GLY A 3 39.96 32.10 11.11
CA GLY A 3 39.48 30.91 11.79
C GLY A 3 38.33 30.18 11.10
N LEU A 4 38.45 28.86 11.09
CA LEU A 4 37.39 27.90 10.80
C LEU A 4 36.43 27.84 11.99
N SER A 5 35.21 28.30 11.81
CA SER A 5 34.11 28.01 12.72
C SER A 5 33.40 26.71 12.28
N HIS A 6 33.79 25.59 12.89
CA HIS A 6 32.99 24.37 12.85
C HIS A 6 31.71 24.59 13.64
N ARG A 7 30.58 24.67 12.96
CA ARG A 7 29.27 24.48 13.61
C ARG A 7 28.98 22.97 13.67
N TYR A 8 29.05 22.40 14.85
CA TYR A 8 28.55 21.07 15.15
C TYR A 8 27.03 21.07 14.98
N ALA A 9 26.55 20.25 14.04
CA ALA A 9 25.15 19.91 13.95
C ALA A 9 24.88 18.84 15.03
N GLU A 10 23.97 19.12 15.95
CA GLU A 10 23.51 18.16 16.93
C GLU A 10 22.81 16.98 16.24
N PRO A 11 23.04 15.72 16.66
CA PRO A 11 22.33 14.57 16.13
C PRO A 11 20.92 14.52 16.75
N GLY A 12 19.92 14.98 16.00
CA GLY A 12 18.52 14.79 16.36
C GLY A 12 18.20 13.31 16.45
N HIS A 13 17.70 12.87 17.58
CA HIS A 13 17.17 11.54 17.85
C HIS A 13 16.10 11.19 16.81
N LYS A 14 16.48 10.42 15.78
CA LYS A 14 15.51 9.76 14.90
C LYS A 14 14.90 8.61 15.68
N VAL A 15 13.69 8.78 16.15
CA VAL A 15 12.87 7.68 16.64
C VAL A 15 12.68 6.72 15.48
N TYR A 16 13.34 5.56 15.57
CA TYR A 16 13.19 4.47 14.61
C TYR A 16 11.84 3.81 14.88
N ILE A 17 10.80 4.25 14.18
CA ILE A 17 9.54 3.51 14.09
C ILE A 17 9.78 2.39 13.09
N PRO A 18 9.63 1.10 13.46
CA PRO A 18 9.82 0.01 12.50
C PRO A 18 8.83 0.18 11.36
N ALA A 19 9.37 0.29 10.16
CA ALA A 19 8.66 0.63 8.95
C ALA A 19 7.66 -0.45 8.54
N MET A 20 6.39 -0.11 8.59
CA MET A 20 5.35 -0.69 7.74
C MET A 20 4.62 0.40 6.93
N SER A 21 5.23 1.53 6.68
CA SER A 21 4.68 2.52 5.76
C SER A 21 5.52 2.54 4.49
N CYS A 22 5.02 1.88 3.46
CA CYS A 22 5.59 1.91 2.10
C CYS A 22 5.56 3.30 1.45
N CYS A 23 5.15 4.34 2.18
CA CYS A 23 4.81 5.65 1.62
C CYS A 23 5.83 6.77 1.87
N ASP A 24 6.91 6.54 2.65
CA ASP A 24 7.76 7.64 3.14
C ASP A 24 8.80 8.18 2.14
N HIS A 25 8.96 7.58 0.94
CA HIS A 25 10.10 7.92 0.07
C HIS A 25 9.73 8.30 -1.38
N CYS A 26 8.53 8.80 -1.63
CA CYS A 26 8.19 9.34 -2.95
C CYS A 26 8.83 10.73 -3.24
N HIS A 27 9.91 11.07 -2.56
CA HIS A 27 10.69 12.29 -2.82
C HIS A 27 11.96 11.92 -3.59
N ASN A 28 11.98 12.24 -4.86
CA ASN A 28 13.06 12.90 -5.61
C ASN A 28 12.93 12.62 -7.11
N ASP A 29 13.43 13.54 -7.91
CA ASP A 29 13.55 13.45 -9.37
C ASP A 29 14.21 12.12 -9.75
N ASP A 30 13.41 11.21 -10.29
CA ASP A 30 13.83 9.87 -10.69
C ASP A 30 14.61 9.96 -12.02
N PRO A 31 15.95 9.76 -12.04
CA PRO A 31 16.73 9.76 -13.27
C PRO A 31 16.29 8.65 -14.25
N GLN A 32 15.59 7.64 -13.76
CA GLN A 32 15.11 6.50 -14.54
C GLN A 32 13.76 6.76 -15.22
N ARG A 33 13.15 7.92 -15.02
CA ARG A 33 11.90 8.30 -15.68
C ARG A 33 11.95 8.26 -17.21
N GLY A 34 13.13 8.48 -17.77
CA GLY A 34 13.40 8.32 -19.20
C GLY A 34 13.50 6.88 -19.67
N ASN A 35 13.59 5.90 -18.74
CA ASN A 35 13.74 4.50 -19.10
C ASN A 35 12.37 3.90 -19.48
N ALA A 36 12.13 3.75 -20.78
CA ALA A 36 10.90 3.16 -21.31
C ALA A 36 10.64 1.74 -20.79
N ALA A 37 11.69 0.97 -20.47
CA ALA A 37 11.56 -0.37 -19.91
C ALA A 37 10.98 -0.33 -18.49
N TYR A 38 11.48 0.54 -17.63
CA TYR A 38 10.95 0.73 -16.27
C TYR A 38 9.49 1.18 -16.29
N ARG A 39 9.14 2.13 -17.13
CA ARG A 39 7.74 2.57 -17.28
C ARG A 39 6.80 1.45 -17.72
N ARG A 40 7.24 0.56 -18.63
CA ARG A 40 6.44 -0.62 -19.03
C ARG A 40 6.21 -1.57 -17.85
N ILE A 41 7.22 -1.77 -17.01
CA ILE A 41 7.09 -2.61 -15.80
C ILE A 41 6.12 -1.95 -14.81
N LEU A 42 6.20 -0.64 -14.57
CA LEU A 42 5.24 0.07 -13.71
C LEU A 42 3.80 -0.07 -14.23
N TRP A 43 3.58 -0.01 -15.56
CA TRP A 43 2.26 -0.26 -16.14
C TRP A 43 1.80 -1.70 -15.93
N ALA A 44 2.69 -2.68 -16.07
CA ALA A 44 2.35 -4.09 -15.86
C ALA A 44 1.98 -4.36 -14.40
N VAL A 45 2.77 -3.88 -13.43
CA VAL A 45 2.47 -4.07 -12.00
C VAL A 45 1.23 -3.29 -11.58
N LEU A 46 1.00 -2.09 -12.13
CA LEU A 46 -0.24 -1.35 -11.92
C LEU A 46 -1.46 -2.17 -12.39
N ALA A 47 -1.39 -2.74 -13.59
CA ALA A 47 -2.48 -3.53 -14.13
C ALA A 47 -2.74 -4.81 -13.33
N ILE A 48 -1.68 -5.49 -12.88
CA ILE A 48 -1.78 -6.68 -12.01
C ILE A 48 -2.47 -6.29 -10.70
N ASN A 49 -2.01 -5.25 -10.03
CA ASN A 49 -2.56 -4.84 -8.73
C ASN A 49 -4.02 -4.35 -8.86
N ALA A 50 -4.33 -3.56 -9.89
CA ALA A 50 -5.71 -3.09 -10.11
C ALA A 50 -6.66 -4.26 -10.44
N ALA A 51 -6.23 -5.24 -11.22
CA ALA A 51 -7.00 -6.43 -11.51
C ALA A 51 -7.22 -7.29 -10.26
N MET A 52 -6.17 -7.51 -9.46
CA MET A 52 -6.28 -8.29 -8.22
C MET A 52 -7.16 -7.60 -7.18
N PHE A 53 -7.07 -6.28 -7.04
CA PHE A 53 -8.01 -5.53 -6.21
C PHE A 53 -9.47 -5.84 -6.58
N ALA A 54 -9.81 -5.78 -7.87
CA ALA A 54 -11.17 -6.05 -8.33
C ALA A 54 -11.60 -7.51 -8.07
N VAL A 55 -10.69 -8.47 -8.27
CA VAL A 55 -10.96 -9.89 -8.01
C VAL A 55 -11.18 -10.13 -6.52
N GLU A 56 -10.29 -9.62 -5.66
CA GLU A 56 -10.33 -9.89 -4.22
C GLU A 56 -11.49 -9.20 -3.52
N ILE A 57 -11.80 -7.95 -3.88
CA ILE A 57 -12.94 -7.27 -3.26
C ILE A 57 -14.24 -7.97 -3.64
N GLY A 58 -14.39 -8.39 -4.91
CA GLY A 58 -15.54 -9.15 -5.37
C GLY A 58 -15.66 -10.53 -4.73
N ALA A 59 -14.56 -11.29 -4.70
CA ALA A 59 -14.52 -12.60 -4.08
C ALA A 59 -14.69 -12.55 -2.56
N GLY A 60 -14.07 -11.55 -1.90
CA GLY A 60 -14.16 -11.35 -0.46
C GLY A 60 -15.59 -11.06 0.00
N VAL A 61 -16.31 -10.21 -0.75
CA VAL A 61 -17.73 -9.96 -0.49
C VAL A 61 -18.56 -11.21 -0.75
N ALA A 62 -18.36 -11.91 -1.88
CA ALA A 62 -19.14 -13.10 -2.24
C ALA A 62 -18.87 -14.29 -1.29
N ALA A 63 -17.63 -14.45 -0.81
CA ALA A 63 -17.24 -15.51 0.10
C ALA A 63 -17.53 -15.18 1.57
N GLY A 64 -17.93 -13.97 1.92
CA GLY A 64 -18.09 -13.51 3.29
C GLY A 64 -16.75 -13.46 4.06
N SER A 65 -15.62 -13.22 3.36
CA SER A 65 -14.30 -13.17 3.97
C SER A 65 -13.85 -11.71 4.18
N ALA A 66 -13.62 -11.36 5.44
CA ALA A 66 -13.09 -10.05 5.80
C ALA A 66 -11.59 -9.93 5.50
N SER A 67 -10.83 -11.04 5.59
CA SER A 67 -9.38 -11.02 5.29
C SER A 67 -9.10 -10.83 3.79
N LEU A 68 -9.88 -11.43 2.88
CA LEU A 68 -9.77 -11.12 1.45
C LEU A 68 -10.10 -9.66 1.14
N GLN A 69 -11.10 -9.08 1.81
CA GLN A 69 -11.40 -7.65 1.65
C GLN A 69 -10.28 -6.77 2.21
N ALA A 70 -9.60 -7.21 3.27
CA ALA A 70 -8.43 -6.53 3.82
C ALA A 70 -7.22 -6.61 2.87
N ASP A 71 -6.98 -7.78 2.27
CA ASP A 71 -5.89 -8.02 1.31
C ASP A 71 -6.07 -7.17 0.03
N ALA A 72 -7.32 -7.02 -0.42
CA ALA A 72 -7.64 -6.11 -1.51
C ALA A 72 -7.15 -4.67 -1.28
N LEU A 73 -7.06 -4.20 -0.02
CA LEU A 73 -6.54 -2.87 0.29
C LEU A 73 -5.05 -2.72 -0.03
N ASP A 74 -4.26 -3.77 0.12
CA ASP A 74 -2.85 -3.75 -0.22
C ASP A 74 -2.67 -3.60 -1.73
N PHE A 75 -3.45 -4.35 -2.53
CA PHE A 75 -3.49 -4.19 -3.98
C PHE A 75 -3.95 -2.80 -4.42
N LEU A 76 -4.96 -2.22 -3.75
CA LEU A 76 -5.41 -0.85 -4.02
C LEU A 76 -4.31 0.17 -3.68
N GLY A 77 -3.66 0.00 -2.54
CA GLY A 77 -2.55 0.84 -2.08
C GLY A 77 -1.39 0.84 -3.06
N ASP A 78 -1.01 -0.33 -3.54
CA ASP A 78 0.05 -0.51 -4.51
C ASP A 78 -0.32 0.04 -5.89
N ALA A 79 -1.51 -0.24 -6.39
CA ALA A 79 -2.01 0.37 -7.62
C ALA A 79 -1.96 1.91 -7.53
N GLY A 80 -2.35 2.49 -6.40
CA GLY A 80 -2.22 3.93 -6.13
C GLY A 80 -0.77 4.41 -6.17
N ASN A 81 0.18 3.67 -5.59
CA ASN A 81 1.60 4.01 -5.63
C ASN A 81 2.16 4.00 -7.04
N TYR A 82 1.85 2.97 -7.83
CA TYR A 82 2.31 2.88 -9.22
C TYR A 82 1.66 3.94 -10.10
N ALA A 83 0.38 4.25 -9.88
CA ALA A 83 -0.30 5.34 -10.59
C ALA A 83 0.34 6.71 -10.27
N ILE A 84 0.61 7.01 -8.99
CA ILE A 84 1.31 8.23 -8.59
C ILE A 84 2.69 8.29 -9.24
N SER A 85 3.45 7.20 -9.25
CA SER A 85 4.77 7.13 -9.89
C SER A 85 4.71 7.37 -11.40
N LEU A 86 3.68 6.89 -12.09
CA LEU A 86 3.52 7.04 -13.53
C LEU A 86 3.01 8.40 -13.97
N PHE A 87 2.05 8.98 -13.24
CA PHE A 87 1.29 10.14 -13.69
C PHE A 87 1.63 11.42 -12.94
N VAL A 88 1.96 11.33 -11.64
CA VAL A 88 2.02 12.49 -10.75
C VAL A 88 3.44 12.90 -10.39
N VAL A 89 4.39 11.96 -10.34
CA VAL A 89 5.81 12.28 -10.14
C VAL A 89 6.30 13.21 -11.27
N GLY A 90 6.85 14.40 -10.94
CA GLY A 90 7.28 15.47 -11.88
C GLY A 90 6.24 16.56 -12.09
N MET A 91 5.04 16.41 -11.52
CA MET A 91 4.12 17.54 -11.36
C MET A 91 4.54 18.39 -10.15
N ALA A 92 3.96 19.58 -10.04
CA ALA A 92 4.17 20.44 -8.88
C ALA A 92 3.79 19.71 -7.57
N LEU A 93 4.51 20.02 -6.48
CA LEU A 93 4.33 19.41 -5.16
C LEU A 93 2.87 19.32 -4.73
N ARG A 94 2.07 20.35 -5.02
CA ARG A 94 0.65 20.38 -4.70
C ARG A 94 -0.15 19.22 -5.31
N TYR A 95 0.07 18.90 -6.59
CA TYR A 95 -0.63 17.80 -7.26
C TYR A 95 -0.22 16.45 -6.70
N ARG A 96 1.07 16.30 -6.38
CA ARG A 96 1.61 15.09 -5.74
C ARG A 96 0.99 14.90 -4.35
N ALA A 97 0.96 15.95 -3.55
CA ALA A 97 0.36 15.92 -2.23
C ALA A 97 -1.17 15.66 -2.27
N MET A 98 -1.88 16.22 -3.27
CA MET A 98 -3.31 15.93 -3.46
C MET A 98 -3.55 14.46 -3.83
N ALA A 99 -2.72 13.88 -4.70
CA ALA A 99 -2.83 12.46 -5.07
C ALA A 99 -2.54 11.55 -3.87
N ALA A 100 -1.50 11.87 -3.09
CA ALA A 100 -1.19 11.15 -1.85
C ALA A 100 -2.33 11.27 -0.82
N PHE A 101 -2.91 12.46 -0.67
CA PHE A 101 -4.06 12.69 0.22
C PHE A 101 -5.27 11.86 -0.21
N ALA A 102 -5.63 11.89 -1.50
CA ALA A 102 -6.74 11.10 -2.03
C ALA A 102 -6.53 9.60 -1.80
N LYS A 103 -5.31 9.08 -2.08
CA LYS A 103 -4.94 7.69 -1.80
C LYS A 103 -5.10 7.37 -0.31
N GLY A 104 -4.51 8.17 0.59
CA GLY A 104 -4.60 7.94 2.03
C GLY A 104 -6.04 7.96 2.54
N ALA A 105 -6.87 8.88 2.05
CA ALA A 105 -8.30 8.96 2.41
C ALA A 105 -9.06 7.71 1.93
N THR A 106 -8.81 7.25 0.71
CA THR A 106 -9.44 6.05 0.16
C THR A 106 -9.05 4.82 0.98
N MET A 107 -7.76 4.62 1.25
CA MET A 107 -7.29 3.50 2.08
C MET A 107 -7.89 3.55 3.50
N GLY A 108 -7.98 4.72 4.10
CA GLY A 108 -8.61 4.89 5.42
C GLY A 108 -10.09 4.53 5.43
N ALA A 109 -10.84 4.99 4.42
CA ALA A 109 -12.26 4.67 4.30
C ALA A 109 -12.49 3.16 4.12
N PHE A 110 -11.71 2.51 3.26
CA PHE A 110 -11.79 1.05 3.07
C PHE A 110 -11.33 0.29 4.32
N GLY A 111 -10.27 0.72 5.01
CA GLY A 111 -9.83 0.08 6.26
C GLY A 111 -10.93 0.12 7.33
N LEU A 112 -11.65 1.24 7.47
CA LEU A 112 -12.82 1.33 8.35
C LEU A 112 -13.97 0.43 7.87
N TRP A 113 -14.20 0.33 6.57
CA TRP A 113 -15.17 -0.60 5.99
C TRP A 113 -14.85 -2.05 6.38
N VAL A 114 -13.60 -2.50 6.21
CA VAL A 114 -13.17 -3.87 6.57
C VAL A 114 -13.35 -4.14 8.05
N LEU A 115 -13.01 -3.18 8.94
CA LEU A 115 -13.28 -3.33 10.37
C LEU A 115 -14.77 -3.45 10.66
N GLY A 116 -15.61 -2.67 9.97
CA GLY A 116 -17.07 -2.77 10.06
C GLY A 116 -17.58 -4.14 9.65
N VAL A 117 -17.09 -4.66 8.51
CA VAL A 117 -17.41 -6.02 8.02
C VAL A 117 -16.96 -7.10 9.01
N ALA A 118 -15.72 -6.99 9.51
CA ALA A 118 -15.21 -7.95 10.51
C ALA A 118 -16.06 -7.95 11.80
N ALA A 119 -16.43 -6.78 12.30
CA ALA A 119 -17.30 -6.64 13.46
C ALA A 119 -18.71 -7.23 13.19
N TRP A 120 -19.25 -6.98 12.00
CA TRP A 120 -20.52 -7.57 11.58
C TRP A 120 -20.46 -9.10 11.53
N HIS A 121 -19.45 -9.67 10.89
CA HIS A 121 -19.25 -11.11 10.80
C HIS A 121 -19.04 -11.74 12.18
N ALA A 122 -18.27 -11.07 13.07
CA ALA A 122 -18.07 -11.53 14.44
C ALA A 122 -19.39 -11.61 15.21
N SER A 123 -20.30 -10.64 15.03
CA SER A 123 -21.58 -10.59 15.74
C SER A 123 -22.63 -11.56 15.19
N HIS A 124 -22.55 -11.91 13.91
CA HIS A 124 -23.53 -12.79 13.23
C HIS A 124 -23.02 -14.22 13.01
N GLY A 125 -21.79 -14.53 13.42
CA GLY A 125 -21.21 -15.87 13.30
C GLY A 125 -21.02 -16.29 11.84
N THR A 126 -20.70 -15.34 10.94
CA THR A 126 -20.49 -15.63 9.51
C THR A 126 -19.32 -16.58 9.33
N LEU A 127 -19.56 -17.68 8.60
CA LEU A 127 -18.54 -18.65 8.22
C LEU A 127 -18.12 -18.37 6.76
N PRO A 128 -16.89 -17.86 6.52
CA PRO A 128 -16.45 -17.58 5.16
C PRO A 128 -16.17 -18.88 4.39
N GLN A 129 -16.23 -18.78 3.05
CA GLN A 129 -15.97 -19.91 2.16
C GLN A 129 -14.45 -20.17 2.04
N ALA A 130 -13.92 -21.08 2.85
CA ALA A 130 -12.49 -21.37 2.93
C ALA A 130 -11.86 -21.73 1.58
N PHE A 131 -12.58 -22.46 0.70
CA PHE A 131 -12.09 -22.80 -0.64
C PHE A 131 -11.88 -21.54 -1.51
N THR A 132 -12.84 -20.63 -1.53
CA THR A 132 -12.74 -19.36 -2.26
C THR A 132 -11.61 -18.52 -1.71
N MET A 133 -11.47 -18.40 -0.38
CA MET A 133 -10.36 -17.72 0.27
C MET A 133 -9.01 -18.30 -0.17
N GLY A 134 -8.87 -19.62 -0.14
CA GLY A 134 -7.63 -20.29 -0.53
C GLY A 134 -7.30 -20.11 -2.00
N ALA A 135 -8.29 -20.26 -2.90
CA ALA A 135 -8.07 -20.11 -4.35
C ALA A 135 -7.70 -18.68 -4.73
N VAL A 136 -8.40 -17.69 -4.19
CA VAL A 136 -8.14 -16.27 -4.48
C VAL A 136 -6.86 -15.80 -3.80
N GLY A 137 -6.61 -16.15 -2.54
CA GLY A 137 -5.36 -15.83 -1.85
C GLY A 137 -4.13 -16.47 -2.52
N LEU A 138 -4.26 -17.67 -3.12
CA LEU A 138 -3.19 -18.25 -3.93
C LEU A 138 -2.95 -17.44 -5.24
N ALA A 139 -4.01 -16.99 -5.89
CA ALA A 139 -3.90 -16.12 -7.06
C ALA A 139 -3.23 -14.79 -6.71
N ALA A 140 -3.59 -14.20 -5.57
CA ALA A 140 -2.97 -12.99 -5.01
C ALA A 140 -1.46 -13.19 -4.75
N LEU A 141 -1.12 -14.29 -4.08
CA LEU A 141 0.29 -14.64 -3.84
C LEU A 141 1.08 -14.75 -5.16
N VAL A 142 0.52 -15.42 -6.18
CA VAL A 142 1.15 -15.54 -7.50
C VAL A 142 1.31 -14.18 -8.17
N ALA A 143 0.29 -13.31 -8.10
CA ALA A 143 0.33 -11.96 -8.64
C ALA A 143 1.42 -11.10 -7.97
N ASN A 144 1.55 -11.17 -6.64
CA ASN A 144 2.57 -10.43 -5.90
C ASN A 144 3.97 -11.00 -6.12
N VAL A 145 4.14 -12.32 -6.23
CA VAL A 145 5.42 -12.93 -6.62
C VAL A 145 5.82 -12.52 -8.04
N ALA A 146 4.86 -12.45 -8.98
CA ALA A 146 5.12 -11.96 -10.33
C ALA A 146 5.53 -10.49 -10.33
N SER A 147 4.82 -9.63 -9.61
CA SER A 147 5.16 -8.22 -9.43
C SER A 147 6.54 -8.04 -8.78
N PHE A 148 6.85 -8.82 -7.75
CA PHE A 148 8.16 -8.86 -7.11
C PHE A 148 9.26 -9.25 -8.10
N GLY A 149 9.03 -10.26 -8.94
CA GLY A 149 9.97 -10.67 -10.00
C GLY A 149 10.20 -9.58 -11.04
N LEU A 150 9.16 -8.89 -11.48
CA LEU A 150 9.25 -7.77 -12.42
C LEU A 150 10.07 -6.60 -11.84
N LEU A 151 9.93 -6.32 -10.54
CA LEU A 151 10.64 -5.25 -9.84
C LEU A 151 12.05 -5.64 -9.39
N TRP A 152 12.40 -6.94 -9.41
CA TRP A 152 13.68 -7.45 -8.91
C TRP A 152 14.90 -6.79 -9.55
N ALA A 153 14.85 -6.53 -10.85
CA ALA A 153 15.94 -5.89 -11.58
C ALA A 153 16.23 -4.46 -11.09
N TYR A 154 15.26 -3.83 -10.43
CA TYR A 154 15.32 -2.43 -9.97
C TYR A 154 15.51 -2.28 -8.46
N ARG A 155 15.67 -3.38 -7.71
CA ARG A 155 15.82 -3.37 -6.23
C ARG A 155 17.02 -2.57 -5.71
N GLY A 156 18.05 -2.39 -6.54
CA GLY A 156 19.26 -1.61 -6.25
C GLY A 156 19.23 -0.19 -6.81
N GLY A 157 18.12 0.23 -7.38
CA GLY A 157 17.94 1.57 -7.94
C GLY A 157 17.77 2.67 -6.88
N ASP A 158 17.09 3.74 -7.26
CA ASP A 158 16.80 4.85 -6.36
C ASP A 158 15.84 4.49 -5.21
N ALA A 159 15.54 5.47 -4.34
CA ALA A 159 14.69 5.26 -3.18
C ALA A 159 13.27 4.81 -3.56
N ASN A 160 12.72 5.28 -4.69
CA ASN A 160 11.38 4.90 -5.15
C ASN A 160 11.34 3.44 -5.60
N MET A 161 12.32 3.00 -6.39
CA MET A 161 12.44 1.61 -6.85
C MET A 161 12.64 0.65 -5.68
N ARG A 162 13.50 1.01 -4.73
CA ARG A 162 13.75 0.22 -3.53
C ARG A 162 12.49 0.13 -2.66
N SER A 163 11.75 1.22 -2.52
CA SER A 163 10.48 1.25 -1.78
C SER A 163 9.46 0.30 -2.41
N ALA A 164 9.24 0.39 -3.73
CA ALA A 164 8.34 -0.50 -4.45
C ALA A 164 8.67 -1.98 -4.22
N TRP A 165 9.96 -2.34 -4.30
CA TRP A 165 10.40 -3.71 -4.04
C TRP A 165 10.14 -4.17 -2.59
N ILE A 166 10.36 -3.30 -1.59
CA ILE A 166 10.11 -3.61 -0.18
C ILE A 166 8.61 -3.81 0.07
N CYS A 167 7.75 -2.98 -0.52
CA CYS A 167 6.31 -3.10 -0.43
C CYS A 167 5.85 -4.46 -0.94
N THR A 168 6.15 -4.78 -2.19
CA THR A 168 5.75 -6.05 -2.80
C THR A 168 6.26 -7.27 -2.01
N ARG A 169 7.42 -7.18 -1.37
CA ARG A 169 7.90 -8.24 -0.46
C ARG A 169 6.98 -8.40 0.76
N ASN A 170 6.50 -7.30 1.32
CA ASN A 170 5.61 -7.34 2.48
C ASN A 170 4.23 -7.88 2.11
N ASP A 171 3.74 -7.58 0.88
CA ASP A 171 2.46 -8.07 0.37
C ASP A 171 2.45 -9.59 0.23
N VAL A 172 3.58 -10.20 -0.17
CA VAL A 172 3.75 -11.66 -0.15
C VAL A 172 3.48 -12.24 1.26
N LEU A 173 3.91 -11.54 2.32
CA LEU A 173 3.66 -11.98 3.70
C LEU A 173 2.18 -11.80 4.09
N GLY A 174 1.52 -10.73 3.63
CA GLY A 174 0.08 -10.51 3.81
C GLY A 174 -0.73 -11.64 3.18
N ASN A 175 -0.45 -11.96 1.92
CA ASN A 175 -1.11 -13.06 1.20
C ASN A 175 -0.92 -14.42 1.90
N LEU A 176 0.27 -14.68 2.46
CA LEU A 176 0.49 -15.90 3.25
C LEU A 176 -0.39 -15.92 4.50
N ALA A 177 -0.61 -14.78 5.15
CA ALA A 177 -1.51 -14.69 6.31
C ALA A 177 -2.97 -15.00 5.92
N VAL A 178 -3.44 -14.52 4.75
CA VAL A 178 -4.77 -14.85 4.21
C VAL A 178 -4.90 -16.35 3.91
N LEU A 179 -3.88 -16.96 3.32
CA LEU A 179 -3.86 -18.41 3.08
C LEU A 179 -3.89 -19.22 4.39
N LEU A 180 -3.17 -18.77 5.42
CA LEU A 180 -3.22 -19.37 6.75
C LEU A 180 -4.59 -19.19 7.39
N ALA A 181 -5.25 -18.03 7.20
CA ALA A 181 -6.63 -17.83 7.63
C ALA A 181 -7.59 -18.80 6.94
N ALA A 182 -7.46 -19.00 5.62
CA ALA A 182 -8.26 -19.95 4.86
C ALA A 182 -8.11 -21.39 5.40
N LEU A 183 -6.86 -21.82 5.65
CA LEU A 183 -6.58 -23.13 6.28
C LEU A 183 -7.16 -23.22 7.69
N GLY A 184 -7.06 -22.14 8.46
CA GLY A 184 -7.64 -22.05 9.80
C GLY A 184 -9.16 -22.16 9.78
N VAL A 185 -9.85 -21.48 8.88
CA VAL A 185 -11.30 -21.56 8.68
C VAL A 185 -11.70 -22.98 8.28
N PHE A 186 -10.98 -23.60 7.33
CA PHE A 186 -11.22 -24.96 6.89
C PHE A 186 -11.05 -25.97 8.04
N GLY A 187 -9.97 -25.86 8.82
CA GLY A 187 -9.65 -26.79 9.89
C GLY A 187 -10.50 -26.64 11.14
N THR A 188 -10.92 -25.41 11.49
CA THR A 188 -11.71 -25.14 12.71
C THR A 188 -13.21 -25.10 12.48
N GLY A 189 -13.66 -24.92 11.24
CA GLY A 189 -15.07 -24.69 10.91
C GLY A 189 -15.64 -23.40 11.49
N THR A 190 -14.78 -22.42 11.82
CA THR A 190 -15.18 -21.14 12.41
C THR A 190 -14.60 -19.95 11.61
N GLY A 191 -15.24 -18.77 11.66
CA GLY A 191 -14.79 -17.57 11.00
C GLY A 191 -13.65 -16.82 11.72
N TRP A 192 -13.27 -17.21 12.94
CA TRP A 192 -12.30 -16.47 13.75
C TRP A 192 -10.93 -16.28 13.10
N PRO A 193 -10.33 -17.27 12.40
CA PRO A 193 -9.04 -17.06 11.74
C PRO A 193 -9.08 -15.95 10.69
N ASP A 194 -10.16 -15.87 9.92
CA ASP A 194 -10.41 -14.80 8.93
C ASP A 194 -10.52 -13.43 9.61
N LEU A 195 -11.28 -13.34 10.70
CA LEU A 195 -11.50 -12.09 11.42
C LEU A 195 -10.23 -11.55 12.07
N VAL A 196 -9.39 -12.43 12.63
CA VAL A 196 -8.12 -12.02 13.25
C VAL A 196 -7.18 -11.43 12.20
N VAL A 197 -7.02 -12.11 11.06
CA VAL A 197 -6.17 -11.61 9.96
C VAL A 197 -6.73 -10.30 9.39
N ALA A 198 -8.05 -10.24 9.15
CA ALA A 198 -8.71 -9.01 8.70
C ALA A 198 -8.48 -7.82 9.64
N ALA A 199 -8.62 -8.03 10.94
CA ALA A 199 -8.44 -6.98 11.94
C ALA A 199 -6.99 -6.46 11.97
N VAL A 200 -6.00 -7.37 11.89
CA VAL A 200 -4.58 -7.00 11.84
C VAL A 200 -4.28 -6.19 10.57
N MET A 201 -4.68 -6.69 9.40
CA MET A 201 -4.42 -6.03 8.13
C MET A 201 -5.12 -4.66 8.05
N ALA A 202 -6.39 -4.58 8.46
CA ALA A 202 -7.12 -3.32 8.49
C ALA A 202 -6.49 -2.31 9.46
N ALA A 203 -6.00 -2.74 10.62
CA ALA A 203 -5.30 -1.87 11.55
C ALA A 203 -4.00 -1.31 10.95
N LEU A 204 -3.22 -2.14 10.23
CA LEU A 204 -2.02 -1.72 9.52
C LEU A 204 -2.34 -0.73 8.39
N ALA A 205 -3.39 -1.01 7.60
CA ALA A 205 -3.85 -0.11 6.54
C ALA A 205 -4.30 1.26 7.09
N LEU A 206 -5.02 1.28 8.22
CA LEU A 206 -5.43 2.52 8.89
C LEU A 206 -4.23 3.30 9.43
N GLN A 207 -3.25 2.61 10.03
CA GLN A 207 -2.01 3.24 10.48
C GLN A 207 -1.27 3.90 9.29
N GLY A 208 -1.11 3.18 8.19
CA GLY A 208 -0.51 3.71 6.96
C GLY A 208 -1.28 4.90 6.41
N SER A 209 -2.62 4.81 6.35
CA SER A 209 -3.50 5.90 5.93
C SER A 209 -3.26 7.18 6.75
N VAL A 210 -3.22 7.08 8.08
CA VAL A 210 -2.98 8.23 8.97
C VAL A 210 -1.63 8.87 8.71
N VAL A 211 -0.57 8.07 8.49
CA VAL A 211 0.77 8.58 8.19
C VAL A 211 0.75 9.36 6.86
N VAL A 212 0.21 8.75 5.81
CA VAL A 212 0.10 9.38 4.48
C VAL A 212 -0.72 10.66 4.51
N LEU A 213 -1.86 10.65 5.19
CA LEU A 213 -2.73 11.83 5.30
C LEU A 213 -2.04 12.98 6.02
N ARG A 214 -1.32 12.70 7.12
CA ARG A 214 -0.58 13.73 7.87
C ARG A 214 0.52 14.34 7.02
N GLN A 215 1.27 13.52 6.31
CA GLN A 215 2.35 13.97 5.43
C GLN A 215 1.80 14.80 4.27
N ALA A 216 0.81 14.28 3.54
CA ALA A 216 0.18 14.99 2.43
C ALA A 216 -0.44 16.32 2.87
N TRP A 217 -1.05 16.36 4.05
CA TRP A 217 -1.58 17.59 4.62
C TRP A 217 -0.50 18.62 4.95
N ALA A 218 0.63 18.17 5.52
CA ALA A 218 1.77 19.05 5.78
C ALA A 218 2.34 19.63 4.47
N GLU A 219 2.51 18.81 3.44
CA GLU A 219 2.98 19.24 2.12
C GLU A 219 2.01 20.24 1.47
N LEU A 220 0.70 20.02 1.55
CA LEU A 220 -0.32 20.94 1.02
C LEU A 220 -0.28 22.31 1.71
N ARG A 221 0.02 22.37 3.01
CA ARG A 221 0.14 23.63 3.76
C ARG A 221 1.38 24.44 3.40
N HIS A 222 2.46 23.75 3.01
CA HIS A 222 3.73 24.36 2.66
C HIS A 222 3.94 24.56 1.14
N ALA A 223 3.02 24.02 0.33
CA ALA A 223 3.08 24.20 -1.12
C ALA A 223 2.90 25.70 -1.48
N PRO A 224 3.80 26.30 -2.29
CA PRO A 224 3.62 27.67 -2.74
C PRO A 224 2.27 27.84 -3.44
N ALA A 225 1.61 28.98 -3.21
CA ALA A 225 0.42 29.34 -3.96
C ALA A 225 0.77 29.36 -5.46
N MET A 226 -0.13 28.80 -6.30
CA MET A 226 0.09 28.84 -7.75
C MET A 226 0.28 30.27 -8.20
N PRO A 227 1.24 30.55 -9.11
CA PRO A 227 1.25 31.83 -9.82
C PRO A 227 -0.13 32.00 -10.46
N GLN A 228 -0.82 33.08 -10.13
CA GLN A 228 -2.04 33.44 -10.86
C GLN A 228 -1.65 33.56 -12.32
N ALA A 229 -2.33 32.79 -13.19
CA ALA A 229 -2.18 33.00 -14.62
C ALA A 229 -2.49 34.48 -14.88
N ALA A 230 -1.50 35.20 -15.36
CA ALA A 230 -1.72 36.58 -15.83
C ALA A 230 -2.71 36.48 -16.99
N GLU A 231 -3.89 37.08 -16.79
CA GLU A 231 -4.89 37.29 -17.83
C GLU A 231 -4.33 38.24 -18.92
#